data_08485e331b8aa37a4ed6d7ce960ea789
#
_entry.id   08485e331b8aa37a4ed6d7ce960ea789
#
_cell.length_a   1.000
_cell.length_b   1.000
_cell.length_c   1.000
_cell.angle_alpha   90.00
_cell.angle_beta   90.00
_cell.angle_gamma   90.00
#
_symmetry.space_group_name_H-M   'P 1'
#
loop_
_entity.id
_entity.type
_entity.pdbx_description
1 polymer ?
#
loop_
_entity_poly.entity_id
_entity_poly.type
_entity_poly.pdbx_seq_one_letter_code
_entity_poly.pdbx_strand_id
1 'polypeptide(L)'
;MESVIRSLKEADLGEADRVSRLSFGTFLGLPDPMSFFGDADFIRTRFRADPSLSLAADVDGNFVGSNFIANWGSVGVFGPLTVHPDFWDKGIAKLLLDRTMEMFKELKTKHIGIFTFSNSPKHVHLYQKYDFWPR
;
A
#
# COMPACT_ATOMS: atom_id res chain seq x y z
N MET A 1 -2.48 20.85 -4.00
CA MET A 1 -2.47 19.39 -4.25
C MET A 1 -3.69 18.79 -3.55
N GLU A 2 -4.59 18.22 -4.32
CA GLU A 2 -5.78 17.58 -3.78
C GLU A 2 -5.58 16.07 -3.77
N SER A 3 -5.63 15.46 -2.59
CA SER A 3 -5.43 14.03 -2.39
C SER A 3 -6.75 13.37 -2.00
N VAL A 4 -7.09 12.28 -2.67
CA VAL A 4 -8.33 11.52 -2.43
C VAL A 4 -7.99 10.05 -2.24
N ILE A 5 -8.51 9.45 -1.16
CA ILE A 5 -8.43 8.01 -0.95
C ILE A 5 -9.79 7.40 -1.30
N ARG A 6 -9.78 6.39 -2.14
CA ARG A 6 -10.98 5.74 -2.63
C ARG A 6 -10.79 4.23 -2.76
N SER A 7 -11.87 3.52 -3.06
CA SER A 7 -11.75 2.10 -3.40
C SER A 7 -11.00 1.91 -4.71
N LEU A 8 -10.11 0.94 -4.75
CA LEU A 8 -9.40 0.57 -5.98
C LEU A 8 -10.36 -0.20 -6.88
N LYS A 9 -10.33 0.12 -8.17
CA LYS A 9 -11.18 -0.52 -9.18
C LYS A 9 -10.34 -1.40 -10.08
N GLU A 10 -10.98 -2.34 -10.77
CA GLU A 10 -10.28 -3.22 -11.70
C GLU A 10 -9.53 -2.43 -12.78
N ALA A 11 -10.09 -1.31 -13.24
CA ALA A 11 -9.44 -0.44 -14.21
C ALA A 11 -8.13 0.17 -13.69
N ASP A 12 -7.91 0.20 -12.38
CA ASP A 12 -6.69 0.75 -11.77
C ASP A 12 -5.55 -0.27 -11.73
N LEU A 13 -5.79 -1.55 -12.00
CA LEU A 13 -4.79 -2.61 -11.74
C LEU A 13 -3.50 -2.41 -12.52
N GLY A 14 -3.58 -1.96 -13.77
CA GLY A 14 -2.38 -1.69 -14.57
C GLY A 14 -1.50 -0.62 -13.93
N GLU A 15 -2.09 0.49 -13.51
CA GLU A 15 -1.36 1.57 -12.84
C GLU A 15 -0.89 1.15 -11.44
N ALA A 16 -1.70 0.40 -10.70
CA ALA A 16 -1.31 -0.09 -9.38
C ALA A 16 -0.08 -1.00 -9.48
N ASP A 17 -0.04 -1.89 -10.47
CA ASP A 17 1.12 -2.75 -10.72
C ASP A 17 2.35 -1.91 -11.08
N ARG A 18 2.19 -0.97 -12.01
CA ARG A 18 3.29 -0.10 -12.43
C ARG A 18 3.85 0.71 -11.27
N VAL A 19 2.99 1.34 -10.48
CA VAL A 19 3.41 2.17 -9.34
C VAL A 19 4.10 1.32 -8.27
N SER A 20 3.59 0.11 -8.02
CA SER A 20 4.20 -0.80 -7.04
C SER A 20 5.61 -1.21 -7.46
N ARG A 21 5.81 -1.59 -8.72
CA ARG A 21 7.13 -1.95 -9.23
C ARG A 21 8.07 -0.76 -9.17
N LEU A 22 7.63 0.39 -9.63
CA LEU A 22 8.44 1.61 -9.64
C LEU A 22 8.83 2.03 -8.22
N SER A 23 7.89 1.98 -7.28
CA SER A 23 8.12 2.35 -5.89
C SER A 23 9.17 1.45 -5.23
N PHE A 24 8.98 0.13 -5.25
CA PHE A 24 9.91 -0.79 -4.63
C PHE A 24 11.25 -0.85 -5.37
N GLY A 25 11.21 -0.84 -6.70
CA GLY A 25 12.44 -0.86 -7.49
C GLY A 25 13.29 0.37 -7.26
N THR A 26 12.67 1.55 -7.16
CA THR A 26 13.36 2.80 -6.85
C THR A 26 13.93 2.77 -5.43
N PHE A 27 13.15 2.30 -4.46
CA PHE A 27 13.60 2.16 -3.08
C PHE A 27 14.83 1.26 -2.98
N LEU A 28 14.84 0.15 -3.70
CA LEU A 28 15.95 -0.80 -3.69
C LEU A 28 17.13 -0.36 -4.56
N GLY A 29 16.99 0.72 -5.33
CA GLY A 29 18.05 1.23 -6.20
C GLY A 29 18.33 0.35 -7.41
N LEU A 30 17.33 -0.38 -7.92
CA LEU A 30 17.51 -1.23 -9.09
C LEU A 30 17.81 -0.40 -10.34
N PRO A 31 18.73 -0.86 -11.24
CA PRO A 31 18.98 -0.16 -12.49
C PRO A 31 17.74 0.02 -13.35
N ASP A 32 16.84 -0.98 -13.35
CA ASP A 32 15.51 -0.89 -13.95
C ASP A 32 14.47 -1.15 -12.88
N PRO A 33 13.90 -0.10 -12.25
CA PRO A 33 12.92 -0.27 -11.19
C PRO A 33 11.73 -1.13 -11.59
N MET A 34 11.31 -1.07 -12.85
CA MET A 34 10.16 -1.84 -13.32
C MET A 34 10.42 -3.35 -13.37
N SER A 35 11.67 -3.79 -13.22
CA SER A 35 11.99 -5.22 -13.16
C SER A 35 11.63 -5.85 -11.81
N PHE A 36 11.27 -5.06 -10.81
CA PHE A 36 10.87 -5.58 -9.52
C PHE A 36 9.62 -6.46 -9.68
N PHE A 37 9.56 -7.58 -8.97
CA PHE A 37 8.58 -8.67 -9.11
C PHE A 37 8.78 -9.54 -10.35
N GLY A 38 9.64 -9.18 -11.31
CA GLY A 38 9.78 -9.94 -12.54
C GLY A 38 8.44 -10.08 -13.27
N ASP A 39 8.01 -11.32 -13.54
CA ASP A 39 6.74 -11.60 -14.19
C ASP A 39 5.60 -11.94 -13.21
N ALA A 40 5.83 -11.79 -11.91
CA ALA A 40 4.80 -12.06 -10.90
C ALA A 40 3.67 -11.02 -10.96
N ASP A 41 2.43 -11.50 -10.87
CA ASP A 41 1.24 -10.65 -10.88
C ASP A 41 0.69 -10.50 -9.44
N PHE A 42 1.48 -9.88 -8.59
CA PHE A 42 1.20 -9.77 -7.16
C PHE A 42 -0.02 -8.89 -6.87
N ILE A 43 -0.15 -7.79 -7.61
CA ILE A 43 -1.20 -6.80 -7.39
C ILE A 43 -2.58 -7.38 -7.73
N ARG A 44 -2.72 -8.07 -8.86
CA ARG A 44 -3.99 -8.69 -9.23
C ARG A 44 -4.41 -9.77 -8.25
N THR A 45 -3.44 -10.56 -7.79
CA THR A 45 -3.69 -11.61 -6.79
C THR A 45 -4.26 -11.02 -5.51
N ARG A 46 -3.66 -9.94 -5.01
CA ARG A 46 -4.13 -9.26 -3.80
C ARG A 46 -5.51 -8.63 -4.00
N PHE A 47 -5.73 -7.97 -5.12
CA PHE A 47 -7.03 -7.37 -5.43
C PHE A 47 -8.13 -8.41 -5.49
N ARG A 48 -7.90 -9.52 -6.19
CA ARG A 48 -8.91 -10.57 -6.36
C ARG A 48 -9.24 -11.31 -5.08
N ALA A 49 -8.31 -11.32 -4.12
CA ALA A 49 -8.58 -11.95 -2.82
C ALA A 49 -9.72 -11.24 -2.09
N ASP A 50 -9.75 -9.90 -2.13
CA ASP A 50 -10.87 -9.11 -1.58
C ASP A 50 -10.90 -7.72 -2.21
N PRO A 51 -11.62 -7.55 -3.33
CA PRO A 51 -11.69 -6.25 -4.00
C PRO A 51 -12.23 -5.12 -3.12
N SER A 52 -13.15 -5.43 -2.19
CA SER A 52 -13.76 -4.41 -1.33
C SER A 52 -12.78 -3.81 -0.32
N LEU A 53 -11.64 -4.47 -0.09
CA LEU A 53 -10.62 -4.04 0.87
C LEU A 53 -9.38 -3.48 0.19
N SER A 54 -9.47 -3.11 -1.09
CA SER A 54 -8.34 -2.55 -1.82
C SER A 54 -8.53 -1.04 -1.99
N LEU A 55 -7.47 -0.28 -1.70
CA LEU A 55 -7.51 1.18 -1.70
C LEU A 55 -6.62 1.78 -2.78
N ALA A 56 -7.07 2.90 -3.31
CA ALA A 56 -6.32 3.73 -4.25
C ALA A 56 -6.18 5.15 -3.70
N ALA A 57 -5.09 5.79 -4.04
CA ALA A 57 -4.85 7.20 -3.76
C ALA A 57 -4.69 7.96 -5.07
N ASP A 58 -5.44 9.04 -5.22
CA ASP A 58 -5.32 9.96 -6.35
C ASP A 58 -4.82 11.30 -5.86
N VAL A 59 -4.02 11.97 -6.69
CA VAL A 59 -3.63 13.36 -6.49
C VAL A 59 -4.03 14.12 -7.74
N ASP A 60 -4.87 15.13 -7.58
CA ASP A 60 -5.40 15.95 -8.68
C ASP A 60 -5.97 15.07 -9.81
N GLY A 61 -6.67 13.99 -9.44
CA GLY A 61 -7.32 13.07 -10.36
C GLY A 61 -6.42 11.99 -10.95
N ASN A 62 -5.13 11.94 -10.58
CA ASN A 62 -4.20 10.95 -11.09
C ASN A 62 -3.86 9.90 -10.04
N PHE A 63 -3.87 8.63 -10.43
CA PHE A 63 -3.50 7.52 -9.55
C PHE A 63 -2.03 7.63 -9.13
N VAL A 64 -1.77 7.61 -7.82
CA VAL A 64 -0.41 7.72 -7.30
C VAL A 64 -0.05 6.66 -6.26
N GLY A 65 -0.99 5.87 -5.78
CA GLY A 65 -0.66 4.88 -4.76
C GLY A 65 -1.80 3.93 -4.47
N SER A 66 -1.47 2.87 -3.71
CA SER A 66 -2.44 1.84 -3.35
C SER A 66 -2.05 1.15 -2.04
N ASN A 67 -3.03 0.49 -1.43
CA ASN A 67 -2.83 -0.42 -0.33
C ASN A 67 -3.84 -1.56 -0.42
N PHE A 68 -3.44 -2.75 -0.03
CA PHE A 68 -4.29 -3.94 -0.07
C PHE A 68 -4.43 -4.50 1.33
N ILE A 69 -5.67 -4.83 1.70
CA ILE A 69 -6.01 -5.29 3.03
C ILE A 69 -6.55 -6.71 2.93
N ALA A 70 -6.10 -7.59 3.80
CA ALA A 70 -6.65 -8.93 3.95
C ALA A 70 -7.11 -9.11 5.39
N ASN A 71 -8.32 -9.62 5.58
CA ASN A 71 -8.89 -9.82 6.90
C ASN A 71 -9.39 -11.26 7.05
N TRP A 72 -8.90 -11.93 8.08
CA TRP A 72 -9.25 -13.32 8.39
C TRP A 72 -9.86 -13.37 9.79
N GLY A 73 -11.09 -12.87 9.92
CA GLY A 73 -11.76 -12.80 11.23
C GLY A 73 -11.11 -11.77 12.15
N SER A 74 -10.50 -12.23 13.25
CA SER A 74 -9.86 -11.32 14.22
C SER A 74 -8.45 -10.93 13.84
N VAL A 75 -7.89 -11.50 12.77
CA VAL A 75 -6.52 -11.22 12.31
C VAL A 75 -6.58 -10.56 10.93
N GLY A 76 -5.84 -9.49 10.76
CA GLY A 76 -5.73 -8.81 9.48
C GLY A 76 -4.30 -8.44 9.18
N VAL A 77 -3.98 -8.31 7.90
CA VAL A 77 -2.70 -7.79 7.43
C VAL A 77 -2.96 -6.81 6.30
N PHE A 78 -2.02 -5.93 6.04
CA PHE A 78 -2.10 -5.06 4.88
C PHE A 78 -0.75 -4.95 4.18
N GLY A 79 -0.82 -4.56 2.92
CA GLY A 79 0.31 -4.39 2.04
C GLY A 79 0.10 -5.14 0.72
N PRO A 80 0.90 -4.82 -0.29
CA PRO A 80 1.91 -3.77 -0.28
C PRO A 80 1.27 -2.37 -0.25
N LEU A 81 1.84 -1.50 0.57
CA LEU A 81 1.49 -0.08 0.60
C LEU A 81 2.52 0.63 -0.27
N THR A 82 2.09 1.21 -1.38
CA THR A 82 3.00 1.84 -2.32
C THR A 82 2.51 3.20 -2.75
N VAL A 83 3.46 4.12 -2.94
CA VAL A 83 3.23 5.47 -3.45
C VAL A 83 4.27 5.75 -4.53
N HIS A 84 3.84 6.34 -5.64
CA HIS A 84 4.74 6.73 -6.72
C HIS A 84 5.87 7.59 -6.16
N PRO A 85 7.15 7.34 -6.55
CA PRO A 85 8.28 8.05 -5.97
C PRO A 85 8.20 9.58 -6.05
N ASP A 86 7.60 10.13 -7.09
CA ASP A 86 7.44 11.58 -7.25
C ASP A 86 6.51 12.19 -6.19
N PHE A 87 5.77 11.35 -5.47
CA PHE A 87 4.81 11.78 -4.44
C PHE A 87 5.22 11.34 -3.04
N TRP A 88 6.45 10.86 -2.88
CA TRP A 88 6.98 10.54 -1.56
C TRP A 88 7.11 11.82 -0.71
N ASP A 89 7.02 11.64 0.61
CA ASP A 89 7.15 12.72 1.60
C ASP A 89 6.07 13.81 1.49
N LYS A 90 4.92 13.47 0.91
CA LYS A 90 3.77 14.38 0.76
C LYS A 90 2.55 13.94 1.56
N GLY A 91 2.71 12.95 2.45
CA GLY A 91 1.64 12.49 3.32
C GLY A 91 0.66 11.52 2.70
N ILE A 92 0.91 11.01 1.48
CA ILE A 92 -0.02 10.09 0.79
C ILE A 92 -0.09 8.75 1.53
N ALA A 93 1.07 8.20 1.93
CA ALA A 93 1.10 6.95 2.69
C ALA A 93 0.33 7.05 4.00
N LYS A 94 0.43 8.20 4.67
CA LYS A 94 -0.32 8.45 5.90
C LYS A 94 -1.83 8.41 5.66
N LEU A 95 -2.29 9.03 4.58
CA LEU A 95 -3.72 9.01 4.22
C LEU A 95 -4.21 7.59 3.95
N LEU A 96 -3.43 6.80 3.21
CA LEU A 96 -3.75 5.39 2.97
C LEU A 96 -3.80 4.59 4.28
N LEU A 97 -2.85 4.83 5.18
CA LEU A 97 -2.82 4.15 6.48
C LEU A 97 -4.00 4.57 7.36
N ASP A 98 -4.34 5.84 7.41
CA ASP A 98 -5.48 6.31 8.19
C ASP A 98 -6.76 5.61 7.76
N ARG A 99 -6.98 5.51 6.44
CA ARG A 99 -8.17 4.80 5.93
C ARG A 99 -8.09 3.30 6.20
N THR A 100 -6.91 2.70 6.09
CA THR A 100 -6.69 1.29 6.40
C THR A 100 -7.07 0.98 7.85
N MET A 101 -6.63 1.80 8.79
CA MET A 101 -6.94 1.61 10.21
C MET A 101 -8.43 1.79 10.49
N GLU A 102 -9.10 2.73 9.82
CA GLU A 102 -10.55 2.87 9.92
C GLU A 102 -11.26 1.59 9.45
N MET A 103 -10.82 1.00 8.35
CA MET A 103 -11.42 -0.22 7.81
C MET A 103 -11.25 -1.39 8.77
N PHE A 104 -10.07 -1.56 9.37
CA PHE A 104 -9.87 -2.59 10.38
C PHE A 104 -10.77 -2.38 11.59
N LYS A 105 -10.97 -1.14 11.99
CA LYS A 105 -11.88 -0.82 13.09
C LYS A 105 -13.32 -1.19 12.73
N GLU A 106 -13.77 -0.87 11.53
CA GLU A 106 -15.11 -1.26 11.03
C GLU A 106 -15.27 -2.78 11.00
N LEU A 107 -14.22 -3.50 10.63
CA LEU A 107 -14.21 -4.98 10.58
C LEU A 107 -14.04 -5.62 11.96
N LYS A 108 -13.77 -4.81 13.00
CA LYS A 108 -13.51 -5.29 14.36
C LYS A 108 -12.33 -6.24 14.45
N THR A 109 -11.31 -5.99 13.60
CA THR A 109 -10.08 -6.77 13.61
C THR A 109 -9.31 -6.50 14.87
N LYS A 110 -8.83 -7.56 15.55
CA LYS A 110 -8.12 -7.44 16.84
C LYS A 110 -6.62 -7.42 16.70
N HIS A 111 -6.09 -8.15 15.71
CA HIS A 111 -4.65 -8.28 15.50
C HIS A 111 -4.33 -7.88 14.07
N ILE A 112 -3.52 -6.85 13.92
CA ILE A 112 -3.17 -6.28 12.62
C ILE A 112 -1.67 -6.37 12.43
N GLY A 113 -1.24 -6.89 11.29
CA GLY A 113 0.17 -7.01 10.95
C GLY A 113 0.51 -6.36 9.63
N ILE A 114 1.81 -6.09 9.45
CA ILE A 114 2.35 -5.59 8.19
C ILE A 114 3.75 -6.18 7.99
N PHE A 115 4.09 -6.43 6.73
CA PHE A 115 5.44 -6.76 6.33
C PHE A 115 6.09 -5.55 5.66
N THR A 116 7.28 -5.18 6.11
CA THR A 116 8.02 -4.06 5.54
C THR A 116 9.53 -4.36 5.58
N PHE A 117 10.30 -3.54 4.89
CA PHE A 117 11.76 -3.67 4.91
C PHE A 117 12.30 -3.13 6.22
N SER A 118 12.89 -4.03 7.04
CA SER A 118 13.43 -3.66 8.35
C SER A 118 14.63 -2.74 8.26
N ASN A 119 15.30 -2.70 7.09
CA ASN A 119 16.45 -1.83 6.86
C ASN A 119 16.05 -0.43 6.38
N SER A 120 14.77 -0.10 6.39
CA SER A 120 14.29 1.22 6.02
C SER A 120 13.81 1.98 7.27
N PRO A 121 14.63 2.88 7.85
CA PRO A 121 14.22 3.64 9.03
C PRO A 121 12.95 4.46 8.81
N LYS A 122 12.78 4.98 7.60
CA LYS A 122 11.60 5.77 7.24
C LYS A 122 10.32 4.96 7.32
N HIS A 123 10.30 3.74 6.76
CA HIS A 123 9.13 2.88 6.79
C HIS A 123 8.84 2.39 8.23
N VAL A 124 9.87 1.94 8.93
CA VAL A 124 9.71 1.49 10.32
C VAL A 124 9.17 2.62 11.19
N HIS A 125 9.71 3.83 11.03
CA HIS A 125 9.25 4.99 11.80
C HIS A 125 7.79 5.34 11.51
N LEU A 126 7.38 5.29 10.23
CA LEU A 126 6.00 5.54 9.85
C LEU A 126 5.04 4.56 10.54
N TYR A 127 5.36 3.26 10.49
CA TYR A 127 4.48 2.24 11.06
C TYR A 127 4.46 2.27 12.58
N GLN A 128 5.55 2.67 13.23
CA GLN A 128 5.59 2.82 14.69
C GLN A 128 4.59 3.88 15.18
N LYS A 129 4.29 4.88 14.38
CA LYS A 129 3.26 5.87 14.72
C LYS A 129 1.87 5.25 14.82
N TYR A 130 1.67 4.06 14.25
CA TYR A 130 0.41 3.31 14.28
C TYR A 130 0.52 2.07 15.19
N ASP A 131 1.47 2.07 16.13
CA ASP A 131 1.72 0.97 17.07
C ASP A 131 2.19 -0.34 16.44
N PHE A 132 2.80 -0.28 15.27
CA PHE A 132 3.46 -1.44 14.67
C PHE A 132 4.93 -1.46 15.06
N TRP A 133 5.36 -2.55 15.71
CA TRP A 133 6.74 -2.70 16.16
C TRP A 133 7.39 -3.89 15.48
N PRO A 134 8.68 -3.81 15.11
CA PRO A 134 9.41 -4.94 14.54
C PRO A 134 9.45 -6.13 15.49
N ARG A 135 9.37 -7.31 14.90
CA ARG A 135 9.46 -8.57 15.65
C ARG A 135 10.46 -9.51 15.04
#